data_0e7eb0adb194a2a9137e9794c27a4079
#
_entry.id   0e7eb0adb194a2a9137e9794c27a4079
#
_cell.length_a   1.000
_cell.length_b   1.000
_cell.length_c   1.000
_cell.angle_alpha   90.00
_cell.angle_beta   90.00
_cell.angle_gamma   90.00
#
_symmetry.space_group_name_H-M   'P 1'
#
loop_
_entity.id
_entity.type
_entity.pdbx_description
1 polymer ?
#
loop_
_entity_poly.entity_id
_entity_poly.type
_entity_poly.pdbx_seq_one_letter_code
_entity_poly.pdbx_strand_id
1 'polypeptide(L)'
;MQHSLVFSTSKVKTREQTASNWLDSFAGSFGFLNPQNDATWLAPGAAAEIRCRLDEKQIYPEIMHSQEFLTLRQQAHTAKIDVNLVSTKNRRKGLLIADMDSTIITSESLDELAKAAGIGEQITCITQRSIAGEIDFEAALEKRVAMFCLLYTSPSPRDGLLSRMPSSA
;
A
#
# COMPACT_ATOMS: atom_id res chain seq x y z
N MET A 1 21.32 -13.62 8.77
CA MET A 1 20.45 -12.49 9.19
C MET A 1 19.03 -12.99 9.42
N GLN A 2 18.30 -12.40 10.38
CA GLN A 2 16.91 -12.80 10.62
C GLN A 2 15.95 -12.02 9.72
N HIS A 3 15.05 -12.73 9.07
CA HIS A 3 14.01 -12.20 8.22
C HIS A 3 12.66 -12.82 8.61
N SER A 4 11.57 -12.21 8.18
CA SER A 4 10.24 -12.78 8.26
C SER A 4 9.63 -12.87 6.86
N LEU A 5 9.12 -14.03 6.54
CA LEU A 5 8.26 -14.23 5.39
C LEU A 5 6.84 -13.83 5.80
N VAL A 6 6.28 -12.83 5.14
CA VAL A 6 4.97 -12.28 5.46
C VAL A 6 4.01 -12.62 4.32
N PHE A 7 2.90 -13.23 4.70
CA PHE A 7 1.78 -13.54 3.80
C PHE A 7 0.62 -12.63 4.13
N SER A 8 -0.05 -12.10 3.11
CA SER A 8 -1.25 -11.28 3.29
C SER A 8 -2.28 -11.52 2.19
N THR A 9 -3.57 -11.36 2.51
CA THR A 9 -4.67 -11.47 1.57
C THR A 9 -5.76 -10.46 1.89
N SER A 10 -6.38 -9.88 0.86
CA SER A 10 -7.54 -9.01 0.99
C SER A 10 -8.85 -9.79 1.25
N LYS A 11 -8.84 -11.09 0.98
CA LYS A 11 -10.00 -11.96 1.25
C LYS A 11 -9.84 -12.57 2.63
N VAL A 12 -10.48 -11.95 3.63
CA VAL A 12 -10.64 -12.59 4.96
C VAL A 12 -11.38 -13.90 4.75
N LYS A 13 -10.67 -15.00 4.91
CA LYS A 13 -11.28 -16.34 4.84
C LYS A 13 -12.05 -16.55 6.15
N THR A 14 -13.31 -16.97 6.04
CA THR A 14 -14.16 -17.24 7.21
C THR A 14 -13.51 -18.23 8.17
N ARG A 15 -13.86 -18.16 9.44
CA ARG A 15 -13.28 -18.94 10.56
C ARG A 15 -13.22 -20.46 10.31
N GLU A 16 -14.05 -21.00 9.44
CA GLU A 16 -14.12 -22.42 9.09
C GLU A 16 -13.18 -22.85 7.96
N GLN A 17 -12.75 -21.91 7.11
CA GLN A 17 -11.65 -22.12 6.14
C GLN A 17 -10.30 -21.70 6.75
N THR A 18 -10.25 -21.81 8.06
CA THR A 18 -9.22 -21.25 8.92
C THR A 18 -7.84 -21.56 8.39
N ALA A 19 -7.23 -20.54 8.11
CA ALA A 19 -5.91 -20.12 8.53
C ALA A 19 -4.78 -21.15 8.43
N SER A 20 -4.88 -22.34 8.96
CA SER A 20 -3.85 -23.36 8.84
C SER A 20 -3.74 -23.92 7.42
N ASN A 21 -4.84 -24.18 6.76
CA ASN A 21 -4.82 -24.94 5.51
C ASN A 21 -4.13 -24.24 4.31
N TRP A 22 -4.20 -22.91 4.21
CA TRP A 22 -3.53 -22.25 3.08
C TRP A 22 -2.03 -22.05 3.34
N LEU A 23 -1.58 -21.85 4.57
CA LEU A 23 -0.16 -21.84 4.91
C LEU A 23 0.44 -23.23 4.76
N ASP A 24 -0.27 -24.28 5.17
CA ASP A 24 0.15 -25.66 5.01
C ASP A 24 0.34 -26.03 3.53
N SER A 25 -0.48 -25.47 2.62
CA SER A 25 -0.31 -25.67 1.18
C SER A 25 1.02 -25.12 0.63
N PHE A 26 1.66 -24.21 1.35
CA PHE A 26 2.97 -23.65 0.99
C PHE A 26 4.12 -24.21 1.82
N ALA A 27 3.87 -25.07 2.81
CA ALA A 27 4.88 -25.53 3.79
C ALA A 27 6.15 -26.08 3.14
N GLY A 28 6.03 -26.78 2.01
CA GLY A 28 7.18 -27.25 1.23
C GLY A 28 7.87 -26.18 0.37
N SER A 29 7.18 -25.09 0.06
CA SER A 29 7.63 -24.12 -0.94
C SER A 29 8.58 -23.06 -0.41
N PHE A 30 8.72 -22.92 0.90
CA PHE A 30 9.59 -21.93 1.53
C PHE A 30 10.71 -22.54 2.41
N GLY A 31 10.90 -23.85 2.32
CA GLY A 31 11.97 -24.56 3.06
C GLY A 31 13.37 -23.99 2.82
N PHE A 32 13.63 -23.48 1.62
CA PHE A 32 14.90 -22.83 1.25
C PHE A 32 15.22 -21.57 2.08
N LEU A 33 14.23 -20.98 2.77
CA LEU A 33 14.42 -19.84 3.66
C LEU A 33 14.70 -20.22 5.12
N ASN A 34 14.91 -21.52 5.41
CA ASN A 34 15.17 -22.02 6.75
C ASN A 34 14.17 -21.47 7.79
N PRO A 35 12.88 -21.83 7.72
CA PRO A 35 11.87 -21.38 8.67
C PRO A 35 12.23 -21.83 10.09
N GLN A 36 12.14 -20.93 11.06
CA GLN A 36 12.61 -21.14 12.44
C GLN A 36 11.48 -21.49 13.41
N ASN A 37 10.24 -21.24 13.01
CA ASN A 37 9.07 -21.42 13.86
C ASN A 37 7.80 -21.61 13.01
N ASP A 38 6.74 -22.03 13.68
CA ASP A 38 5.40 -22.04 13.09
C ASP A 38 4.91 -20.63 12.75
N ALA A 39 3.93 -20.56 11.88
CA ALA A 39 3.35 -19.29 11.46
C ALA A 39 2.69 -18.56 12.65
N THR A 40 2.99 -17.28 12.76
CA THR A 40 2.34 -16.37 13.70
C THR A 40 1.33 -15.52 12.98
N TRP A 41 0.08 -15.48 13.43
CA TRP A 41 -0.96 -14.65 12.85
C TRP A 41 -0.77 -13.18 13.24
N LEU A 42 -0.59 -12.32 12.26
CA LEU A 42 -0.59 -10.86 12.43
C LEU A 42 -2.02 -10.32 12.41
N ALA A 43 -2.86 -10.90 11.55
CA ALA A 43 -4.30 -10.67 11.50
C ALA A 43 -4.97 -12.00 11.16
N PRO A 44 -5.85 -12.54 12.02
CA PRO A 44 -6.46 -13.84 11.80
C PRO A 44 -7.13 -13.97 10.44
N GLY A 45 -6.74 -14.98 9.67
CA GLY A 45 -7.27 -15.25 8.32
C GLY A 45 -6.85 -14.26 7.22
N ALA A 46 -6.16 -13.17 7.55
CA ALA A 46 -5.77 -12.13 6.61
C ALA A 46 -4.26 -11.96 6.46
N ALA A 47 -3.49 -12.10 7.54
CA ALA A 47 -2.04 -11.96 7.47
C ALA A 47 -1.32 -12.86 8.47
N ALA A 48 -0.22 -13.46 8.04
CA ALA A 48 0.63 -14.30 8.89
C ALA A 48 2.11 -14.05 8.60
N GLU A 49 2.97 -14.38 9.55
CA GLU A 49 4.41 -14.34 9.36
C GLU A 49 5.09 -15.64 9.82
N ILE A 50 6.18 -15.98 9.14
CA ILE A 50 7.08 -17.06 9.52
C ILE A 50 8.47 -16.46 9.61
N ARG A 51 9.15 -16.65 10.74
CA ARG A 51 10.54 -16.23 10.90
C ARG A 51 11.46 -17.15 10.13
N CYS A 52 12.37 -16.56 9.37
CA CYS A 52 13.32 -17.24 8.51
C CYS A 52 14.75 -16.82 8.87
N ARG A 53 15.70 -17.74 8.71
CA ARG A 53 17.13 -17.45 8.88
C ARG A 53 17.84 -17.68 7.56
N LEU A 54 18.16 -16.58 6.88
CA LEU A 54 18.94 -16.67 5.66
C LEU A 54 20.38 -17.07 5.96
N ASP A 55 20.91 -18.00 5.19
CA ASP A 55 22.30 -18.42 5.27
C ASP A 55 23.22 -17.31 4.75
N GLU A 56 24.52 -17.42 5.06
CA GLU A 56 25.53 -16.42 4.67
C GLU A 56 25.63 -16.23 3.14
N LYS A 57 25.27 -17.25 2.37
CA LYS A 57 25.24 -17.23 0.91
C LYS A 57 23.97 -16.63 0.33
N GLN A 58 22.94 -16.46 1.15
CA GLN A 58 21.64 -15.91 0.75
C GLN A 58 21.61 -14.42 1.03
N ILE A 59 21.93 -13.63 0.01
CA ILE A 59 21.99 -12.17 0.14
C ILE A 59 20.59 -11.58 -0.13
N TYR A 60 20.07 -10.85 0.84
CA TYR A 60 18.92 -9.98 0.62
C TYR A 60 19.42 -8.65 -0.02
N PRO A 61 18.89 -8.16 -1.13
CA PRO A 61 17.63 -8.53 -1.80
C PRO A 61 17.72 -9.59 -2.92
N GLU A 62 18.90 -10.17 -3.21
CA GLU A 62 19.08 -11.11 -4.33
C GLU A 62 18.13 -12.31 -4.27
N ILE A 63 17.87 -12.82 -3.07
CA ILE A 63 16.95 -13.93 -2.87
C ILE A 63 15.52 -13.62 -3.34
N MET A 64 15.12 -12.35 -3.35
CA MET A 64 13.82 -11.91 -3.85
C MET A 64 13.66 -12.11 -5.36
N HIS A 65 14.77 -12.25 -6.06
CA HIS A 65 14.86 -12.51 -7.50
C HIS A 65 15.22 -13.96 -7.81
N SER A 66 15.40 -14.80 -6.79
CA SER A 66 15.69 -16.22 -7.01
C SER A 66 14.49 -16.95 -7.61
N GLN A 67 14.76 -18.00 -8.38
CA GLN A 67 13.71 -18.78 -9.03
C GLN A 67 12.75 -19.40 -7.99
N GLU A 68 13.27 -19.83 -6.87
CA GLU A 68 12.51 -20.42 -5.77
C GLU A 68 11.53 -19.40 -5.18
N PHE A 69 11.99 -18.16 -4.94
CA PHE A 69 11.15 -17.11 -4.37
C PHE A 69 10.08 -16.65 -5.37
N LEU A 70 10.45 -16.51 -6.64
CA LEU A 70 9.50 -16.16 -7.70
C LEU A 70 8.43 -17.24 -7.88
N THR A 71 8.81 -18.52 -7.79
CA THR A 71 7.86 -19.64 -7.84
C THR A 71 6.89 -19.60 -6.66
N LEU A 72 7.40 -19.38 -5.44
CA LEU A 72 6.58 -19.20 -4.24
C LEU A 72 5.57 -18.05 -4.41
N ARG A 73 6.03 -16.90 -4.89
CA ARG A 73 5.15 -15.74 -5.13
C ARG A 73 4.07 -16.05 -6.17
N GLN A 74 4.40 -16.74 -7.23
CA GLN A 74 3.45 -17.11 -8.26
C GLN A 74 2.38 -18.09 -7.74
N GLN A 75 2.79 -19.10 -6.99
CA GLN A 75 1.86 -20.03 -6.33
C GLN A 75 0.92 -19.28 -5.36
N ALA A 76 1.45 -18.42 -4.53
CA ALA A 76 0.68 -17.61 -3.60
C ALA A 76 -0.29 -16.67 -4.33
N HIS A 77 0.16 -16.00 -5.39
CA HIS A 77 -0.67 -15.12 -6.21
C HIS A 77 -1.88 -15.86 -6.82
N THR A 78 -1.70 -17.10 -7.27
CA THR A 78 -2.80 -17.95 -7.74
C THR A 78 -3.86 -18.17 -6.66
N ALA A 79 -3.43 -18.26 -5.39
CA ALA A 79 -4.31 -18.38 -4.23
C ALA A 79 -4.83 -17.00 -3.72
N LYS A 80 -4.52 -15.88 -4.42
CA LYS A 80 -4.84 -14.50 -4.01
C LYS A 80 -4.17 -14.11 -2.69
N ILE A 81 -2.92 -14.49 -2.54
CA ILE A 81 -2.08 -14.23 -1.37
C ILE A 81 -0.82 -13.52 -1.85
N ASP A 82 -0.49 -12.41 -1.21
CA ASP A 82 0.77 -11.71 -1.39
C ASP A 82 1.82 -12.29 -0.45
N VAL A 83 3.05 -12.43 -0.95
CA VAL A 83 4.20 -12.92 -0.19
C VAL A 83 5.35 -11.95 -0.28
N ASN A 84 5.87 -11.56 0.88
CA ASN A 84 7.01 -10.66 1.00
C ASN A 84 8.01 -11.17 2.03
N LEU A 85 9.31 -11.07 1.71
CA LEU A 85 10.39 -11.31 2.65
C LEU A 85 10.84 -9.97 3.21
N VAL A 86 10.82 -9.80 4.52
CA VAL A 86 11.16 -8.54 5.20
C VAL A 86 12.23 -8.76 6.26
N SER A 87 13.16 -7.83 6.39
CA SER A 87 14.14 -7.86 7.49
C SER A 87 13.43 -7.65 8.83
N THR A 88 13.81 -8.41 9.85
CA THR A 88 13.30 -8.22 11.21
C THR A 88 13.96 -7.02 11.90
N LYS A 89 15.15 -6.61 11.42
CA LYS A 89 15.88 -5.46 11.96
C LYS A 89 15.12 -4.16 11.65
N ASN A 90 14.85 -3.38 12.67
CA ASN A 90 14.14 -2.10 12.55
C ASN A 90 12.75 -2.21 11.86
N ARG A 91 12.08 -3.35 11.99
CA ARG A 91 10.76 -3.58 11.38
C ARG A 91 9.70 -2.66 11.96
N ARG A 92 9.69 -2.46 13.28
CA ARG A 92 8.86 -1.44 13.91
C ARG A 92 9.49 -0.06 13.70
N LYS A 93 8.77 0.80 13.00
CA LYS A 93 9.19 2.18 12.72
C LYS A 93 8.64 3.10 13.80
N GLY A 94 9.38 4.18 14.12
CA GLY A 94 8.93 5.22 15.03
C GLY A 94 8.10 6.30 14.34
N LEU A 95 8.12 6.34 12.99
CA LEU A 95 7.38 7.30 12.17
C LEU A 95 6.70 6.58 11.03
N LEU A 96 5.42 6.86 10.82
CA LEU A 96 4.65 6.48 9.65
C LEU A 96 4.35 7.75 8.84
N ILE A 97 4.75 7.76 7.59
CA ILE A 97 4.36 8.76 6.61
C ILE A 97 3.53 8.03 5.57
N ALA A 98 2.31 8.49 5.34
CA ALA A 98 1.41 7.91 4.37
C ALA A 98 0.74 9.03 3.56
N ASP A 99 0.53 8.76 2.28
CA ASP A 99 -0.33 9.58 1.44
C ASP A 99 -1.78 9.46 1.91
N MET A 100 -2.59 10.45 1.62
CA MET A 100 -3.96 10.51 2.08
C MET A 100 -4.93 9.92 1.05
N ASP A 101 -4.94 10.50 -0.15
CA ASP A 101 -5.88 10.13 -1.20
C ASP A 101 -5.58 8.72 -1.74
N SER A 102 -6.59 7.92 -1.94
CA SER A 102 -6.49 6.51 -2.37
C SER A 102 -5.52 5.65 -1.55
N THR A 103 -5.08 6.12 -0.38
CA THR A 103 -4.15 5.44 0.53
C THR A 103 -4.75 5.28 1.93
N ILE A 104 -4.97 6.37 2.67
CA ILE A 104 -5.63 6.34 3.99
C ILE A 104 -7.15 6.39 3.81
N ILE A 105 -7.61 7.17 2.84
CA ILE A 105 -9.01 7.25 2.42
C ILE A 105 -9.16 6.60 1.04
N THR A 106 -10.36 6.14 0.72
CA THR A 106 -10.66 5.43 -0.53
C THR A 106 -11.06 6.36 -1.68
N SER A 107 -11.11 7.66 -1.44
CA SER A 107 -11.52 8.69 -2.40
C SER A 107 -10.37 9.62 -2.76
N GLU A 108 -10.53 10.31 -3.86
CA GLU A 108 -9.68 11.42 -4.31
C GLU A 108 -10.31 12.74 -3.86
N SER A 109 -9.66 13.45 -2.95
CA SER A 109 -10.20 14.67 -2.33
C SER A 109 -10.54 15.76 -3.36
N LEU A 110 -9.69 15.94 -4.38
CA LEU A 110 -9.95 16.90 -5.44
C LEU A 110 -11.16 16.51 -6.29
N ASP A 111 -11.37 15.22 -6.56
CA ASP A 111 -12.52 14.75 -7.33
C ASP A 111 -13.82 14.93 -6.55
N GLU A 112 -13.81 14.66 -5.23
CA GLU A 112 -14.98 14.92 -4.38
C GLU A 112 -15.33 16.42 -4.29
N LEU A 113 -14.30 17.26 -4.13
CA LEU A 113 -14.48 18.72 -4.15
C LEU A 113 -15.04 19.19 -5.50
N ALA A 114 -14.52 18.65 -6.61
CA ALA A 114 -14.97 18.97 -7.95
C ALA A 114 -16.44 18.60 -8.17
N LYS A 115 -16.87 17.44 -7.68
CA LYS A 115 -18.28 17.03 -7.72
C LYS A 115 -19.16 18.00 -6.96
N ALA A 116 -18.76 18.38 -5.74
CA ALA A 116 -19.48 19.37 -4.94
C ALA A 116 -19.56 20.75 -5.62
N ALA A 117 -18.54 21.11 -6.39
CA ALA A 117 -18.47 22.36 -7.16
C ALA A 117 -19.18 22.30 -8.53
N GLY A 118 -19.71 21.15 -8.95
CA GLY A 118 -20.36 20.98 -10.25
C GLY A 118 -19.41 20.86 -11.45
N ILE A 119 -18.11 20.68 -11.22
CA ILE A 119 -17.06 20.54 -12.27
C ILE A 119 -16.44 19.14 -12.30
N GLY A 120 -17.11 18.16 -11.67
CA GLY A 120 -16.57 16.80 -11.46
C GLY A 120 -16.17 16.10 -12.75
N GLU A 121 -16.99 16.13 -13.80
CA GLU A 121 -16.69 15.46 -15.08
C GLU A 121 -15.41 15.99 -15.73
N GLN A 122 -15.19 17.29 -15.66
CA GLN A 122 -14.01 17.93 -16.25
C GLN A 122 -12.73 17.53 -15.50
N ILE A 123 -12.78 17.53 -14.17
CA ILE A 123 -11.65 17.11 -13.32
C ILE A 123 -11.36 15.62 -13.51
N THR A 124 -12.38 14.77 -13.54
CA THR A 124 -12.21 13.31 -13.78
C THR A 124 -11.53 13.03 -15.12
N CYS A 125 -11.87 13.78 -16.17
CA CYS A 125 -11.22 13.66 -17.48
C CYS A 125 -9.71 13.97 -17.39
N ILE A 126 -9.32 15.03 -16.68
CA ILE A 126 -7.91 15.37 -16.47
C ILE A 126 -7.19 14.29 -15.67
N THR A 127 -7.81 13.80 -14.60
CA THR A 127 -7.27 12.72 -13.76
C THR A 127 -7.01 11.45 -14.59
N GLN A 128 -7.98 11.03 -15.41
CA GLN A 128 -7.83 9.83 -16.26
C GLN A 128 -6.68 9.99 -17.27
N ARG A 129 -6.53 11.16 -17.88
CA ARG A 129 -5.45 11.44 -18.81
C ARG A 129 -4.07 11.41 -18.13
N SER A 130 -4.00 11.88 -16.90
CA SER A 130 -2.77 11.81 -16.09
C SER A 130 -2.42 10.37 -15.75
N ILE A 131 -3.40 9.56 -15.35
CA ILE A 131 -3.19 8.11 -15.06
C ILE A 131 -2.78 7.36 -16.34
N ALA A 132 -3.34 7.72 -17.49
CA ALA A 132 -2.94 7.14 -18.79
C ALA A 132 -1.55 7.58 -19.26
N GLY A 133 -0.89 8.52 -18.58
CA GLY A 133 0.42 9.05 -18.95
C GLY A 133 0.37 10.05 -20.14
N GLU A 134 -0.79 10.52 -20.53
CA GLU A 134 -0.94 11.51 -21.62
C GLU A 134 -0.52 12.91 -21.20
N ILE A 135 -0.62 13.22 -19.93
CA ILE A 135 -0.17 14.47 -19.33
C ILE A 135 0.60 14.15 -18.03
N ASP A 136 1.66 14.90 -17.77
CA ASP A 136 2.41 14.74 -16.53
C ASP A 136 1.64 15.23 -15.30
N PHE A 137 2.15 14.88 -14.12
CA PHE A 137 1.50 15.21 -12.86
C PHE A 137 1.37 16.71 -12.64
N GLU A 138 2.43 17.50 -12.96
CA GLU A 138 2.47 18.93 -12.73
C GLU A 138 1.45 19.63 -13.61
N ALA A 139 1.43 19.35 -14.92
CA ALA A 139 0.44 19.90 -15.84
C ALA A 139 -1.00 19.47 -15.50
N ALA A 140 -1.20 18.25 -14.99
CA ALA A 140 -2.51 17.80 -14.53
C ALA A 140 -2.96 18.57 -13.27
N LEU A 141 -2.04 18.80 -12.33
CA LEU A 141 -2.31 19.55 -11.11
C LEU A 141 -2.66 21.01 -11.42
N GLU A 142 -1.85 21.68 -12.25
CA GLU A 142 -2.11 23.06 -12.67
C GLU A 142 -3.49 23.21 -13.30
N LYS A 143 -3.84 22.33 -14.23
CA LYS A 143 -5.15 22.37 -14.90
C LYS A 143 -6.30 22.18 -13.92
N ARG A 144 -6.18 21.21 -12.98
CA ARG A 144 -7.20 20.98 -11.95
C ARG A 144 -7.37 22.19 -11.04
N VAL A 145 -6.25 22.73 -10.51
CA VAL A 145 -6.28 23.90 -9.63
C VAL A 145 -6.84 25.13 -10.35
N ALA A 146 -6.46 25.37 -11.61
CA ALA A 146 -6.99 26.48 -12.40
C ALA A 146 -8.52 26.43 -12.54
N MET A 147 -9.10 25.25 -12.67
CA MET A 147 -10.56 25.09 -12.73
C MET A 147 -11.25 25.42 -11.40
N PHE A 148 -10.59 25.18 -10.27
CA PHE A 148 -11.10 25.59 -8.97
C PHE A 148 -10.90 27.08 -8.69
N CYS A 149 -9.95 27.74 -9.32
CA CYS A 149 -9.71 29.18 -9.12
C CYS A 149 -10.91 30.06 -9.44
N LEU A 150 -11.83 29.60 -10.28
CA LEU A 150 -13.11 30.31 -10.53
C LEU A 150 -14.04 30.28 -9.28
N LEU A 151 -13.80 29.39 -8.33
CA LEU A 151 -14.53 29.32 -7.06
C LEU A 151 -13.95 30.27 -5.99
N TYR A 152 -12.74 30.79 -6.20
CA TYR A 152 -12.08 31.75 -5.30
C TYR A 152 -12.73 33.11 -5.25
N THR A 153 -13.69 33.41 -6.15
CA THR A 153 -14.48 34.63 -6.09
C THR A 153 -15.54 34.63 -5.00
N SER A 154 -15.77 33.51 -4.32
CA SER A 154 -16.65 33.43 -3.16
C SER A 154 -15.80 33.60 -1.88
N PRO A 155 -15.92 34.70 -1.14
CA PRO A 155 -15.13 34.91 0.07
C PRO A 155 -15.45 33.80 1.07
N SER A 156 -14.42 33.05 1.45
CA SER A 156 -14.53 32.04 2.51
C SER A 156 -14.54 32.74 3.88
N PRO A 157 -15.36 32.31 4.83
CA PRO A 157 -15.27 32.80 6.22
C PRO A 157 -13.88 32.61 6.85
N ARG A 158 -13.01 31.79 6.24
CA ARG A 158 -11.63 31.56 6.65
C ARG A 158 -10.63 32.57 6.09
N ASP A 159 -11.02 33.36 5.09
CA ASP A 159 -10.18 34.42 4.50
C ASP A 159 -10.12 35.68 5.38
N GLY A 160 -10.91 35.71 6.47
CA GLY A 160 -10.79 36.71 7.51
C GLY A 160 -9.48 36.56 8.31
N LEU A 161 -8.97 37.68 8.80
CA LEU A 161 -7.73 37.89 9.57
C LEU A 161 -7.47 36.93 10.77
N LEU A 162 -8.33 35.95 11.02
CA LEU A 162 -8.27 35.02 12.15
C LEU A 162 -7.55 33.71 11.86
N SER A 163 -7.17 33.44 10.62
CA SER A 163 -6.45 32.23 10.21
C SER A 163 -4.94 32.48 10.01
N ARG A 164 -4.30 33.17 10.94
CA ARG A 164 -2.84 33.13 11.00
C ARG A 164 -2.43 31.85 11.74
N MET A 165 -2.01 30.84 11.00
CA MET A 165 -1.16 29.82 11.58
C MET A 165 0.12 30.48 12.10
N PRO A 166 0.52 30.28 13.36
CA PRO A 166 1.81 30.75 13.81
C PRO A 166 2.87 30.01 12.98
N SER A 167 3.72 30.77 12.27
CA SER A 167 4.94 30.23 11.70
C SER A 167 5.79 29.77 12.88
N SER A 168 5.90 28.45 13.07
CA SER A 168 6.90 27.89 13.98
C SER A 168 8.27 28.22 13.40
N ALA A 169 9.02 29.05 14.13
CA ALA A 169 10.46 29.23 13.95
C ALA A 169 11.20 27.92 14.24
#